data_cfdb6839bbb2cc7cdea0173efb94f62c
#
_entry.id   cfdb6839bbb2cc7cdea0173efb94f62c
#
_cell.length_a   1.000
_cell.length_b   1.000
_cell.length_c   1.000
_cell.angle_alpha   90.00
_cell.angle_beta   90.00
_cell.angle_gamma   90.00
#
_symmetry.space_group_name_H-M   'P 1'
#
loop_
_entity.id
_entity.type
_entity.pdbx_description
1 polymer ?
#
loop_
_entity_poly.entity_id
_entity_poly.type
_entity_poly.pdbx_seq_one_letter_code
_entity_poly.pdbx_strand_id
1 'polypeptide(L)'
;MMQIPVKEIMTTTVISVPETMPVKDVARLLSEKRITGVPVVDEEGQVTGVLSEYDIISRHGATAADIMSRQVISATEETDAGEVAQLLTNRRIRRVPILAGGRLVGIVSRSDLMRLFMTTRWVCENCGYFERGFERPAHCASCGADRFVLQRDA
;
A
#
# COMPACT_ATOMS: atom_id res chain seq x y z
N MET A 1 -11.79 -5.42 11.55
CA MET A 1 -11.53 -4.56 10.37
C MET A 1 -11.77 -3.11 10.75
N MET A 2 -10.98 -2.21 10.18
CA MET A 2 -11.09 -0.78 10.49
C MET A 2 -12.31 -0.12 9.83
N GLN A 3 -12.83 -0.70 8.75
CA GLN A 3 -13.89 -0.11 7.93
C GLN A 3 -13.50 1.25 7.32
N ILE A 4 -12.22 1.40 7.00
CA ILE A 4 -11.68 2.55 6.27
C ILE A 4 -11.23 2.05 4.90
N PRO A 5 -11.94 2.40 3.82
CA PRO A 5 -11.51 1.99 2.48
C PRO A 5 -10.21 2.70 2.09
N VAL A 6 -9.31 1.99 1.42
CA VAL A 6 -7.98 2.53 1.10
C VAL A 6 -8.03 3.76 0.20
N LYS A 7 -9.11 3.97 -0.54
CA LYS A 7 -9.26 5.19 -1.35
C LYS A 7 -9.17 6.47 -0.51
N GLU A 8 -9.48 6.39 0.79
CA GLU A 8 -9.42 7.55 1.68
C GLU A 8 -8.00 7.88 2.14
N ILE A 9 -7.08 6.93 2.02
CA ILE A 9 -5.71 7.09 2.53
C ILE A 9 -4.63 6.94 1.46
N MET A 10 -4.98 6.41 0.29
CA MET A 10 -4.01 6.17 -0.78
C MET A 10 -3.45 7.46 -1.35
N THR A 11 -2.24 7.39 -1.85
CA THR A 11 -1.63 8.46 -2.65
C THR A 11 -2.12 8.32 -4.08
N THR A 12 -2.71 9.38 -4.65
CA THR A 12 -3.28 9.35 -6.00
C THR A 12 -2.35 9.88 -7.08
N THR A 13 -1.33 10.64 -6.71
CA THR A 13 -0.27 11.04 -7.64
C THR A 13 0.73 9.89 -7.73
N VAL A 14 0.47 8.94 -8.64
CA VAL A 14 1.23 7.71 -8.73
C VAL A 14 2.23 7.79 -9.86
N ILE A 15 3.49 7.49 -9.53
CA ILE A 15 4.55 7.35 -10.51
C ILE A 15 4.50 5.91 -11.03
N SER A 16 4.41 5.75 -12.34
CA SER A 16 4.47 4.46 -13.01
C SER A 16 5.37 4.55 -14.23
N VAL A 17 5.77 3.41 -14.77
CA VAL A 17 6.63 3.37 -15.96
C VAL A 17 5.99 2.46 -17.01
N PRO A 18 6.14 2.79 -18.31
CA PRO A 18 5.69 1.88 -19.35
C PRO A 18 6.62 0.66 -19.45
N GLU A 19 6.09 -0.43 -19.98
CA GLU A 19 6.84 -1.68 -20.16
C GLU A 19 8.10 -1.49 -21.02
N THR A 20 8.07 -0.53 -21.93
CA THR A 20 9.14 -0.26 -22.89
C THR A 20 10.24 0.64 -22.35
N MET A 21 10.09 1.17 -21.16
CA MET A 21 11.11 2.08 -20.60
C MET A 21 12.43 1.34 -20.41
N PRO A 22 13.56 1.90 -20.92
CA PRO A 22 14.86 1.30 -20.68
C PRO A 22 15.17 1.21 -19.17
N VAL A 23 15.79 0.12 -18.76
CA VAL A 23 16.13 -0.11 -17.34
C VAL A 23 16.94 1.05 -16.75
N LYS A 24 17.86 1.61 -17.53
CA LYS A 24 18.65 2.78 -17.09
C LYS A 24 17.76 3.95 -16.71
N ASP A 25 16.71 4.20 -17.48
CA ASP A 25 15.79 5.31 -17.23
C ASP A 25 14.92 5.04 -16.01
N VAL A 26 14.52 3.77 -15.80
CA VAL A 26 13.81 3.38 -14.59
C VAL A 26 14.71 3.62 -13.36
N ALA A 27 15.97 3.18 -13.43
CA ALA A 27 16.92 3.38 -12.33
C ALA A 27 17.10 4.85 -12.00
N ARG A 28 17.20 5.70 -13.03
CA ARG A 28 17.32 7.16 -12.86
C ARG A 28 16.07 7.71 -12.17
N LEU A 29 14.89 7.29 -12.61
CA LEU A 29 13.62 7.74 -12.03
C LEU A 29 13.52 7.38 -10.54
N LEU A 30 13.84 6.12 -10.18
CA LEU A 30 13.84 5.68 -8.79
C LEU A 30 14.79 6.50 -7.94
N SER A 31 15.98 6.77 -8.46
CA SER A 31 17.00 7.55 -7.76
C SER A 31 16.57 9.01 -7.58
N GLU A 32 16.10 9.66 -8.63
CA GLU A 32 15.67 11.06 -8.57
C GLU A 32 14.46 11.28 -7.67
N LYS A 33 13.50 10.37 -7.69
CA LYS A 33 12.29 10.45 -6.88
C LYS A 33 12.46 9.85 -5.48
N ARG A 34 13.60 9.24 -5.19
CA ARG A 34 13.91 8.58 -3.92
C ARG A 34 12.85 7.55 -3.54
N ILE A 35 12.47 6.73 -4.51
CA ILE A 35 11.54 5.61 -4.32
C ILE A 35 12.23 4.30 -4.63
N THR A 36 11.74 3.21 -4.06
CA THR A 36 12.39 1.90 -4.16
C THR A 36 11.73 0.97 -5.17
N GLY A 37 10.63 1.38 -5.77
CA GLY A 37 9.93 0.59 -6.76
C GLY A 37 8.79 1.35 -7.40
N VAL A 38 8.34 0.86 -8.55
CA VAL A 38 7.25 1.47 -9.32
C VAL A 38 6.38 0.39 -9.95
N PRO A 39 5.09 0.66 -10.13
CA PRO A 39 4.25 -0.15 -11.01
C PRO A 39 4.67 0.03 -12.47
N VAL A 40 4.52 -1.04 -13.23
CA VAL A 40 4.75 -1.06 -14.68
C VAL A 40 3.38 -1.20 -15.37
N VAL A 41 3.12 -0.38 -16.34
CA VAL A 41 1.83 -0.36 -17.06
C VAL A 41 2.03 -0.61 -18.55
N ASP A 42 1.01 -1.19 -19.19
CA ASP A 42 0.96 -1.36 -20.63
C ASP A 42 0.41 -0.09 -21.32
N GLU A 43 0.22 -0.16 -22.63
CA GLU A 43 -0.28 0.97 -23.42
C GLU A 43 -1.71 1.39 -23.04
N GLU A 44 -2.47 0.49 -22.42
CA GLU A 44 -3.85 0.75 -22.02
C GLU A 44 -3.95 1.25 -20.56
N GLY A 45 -2.80 1.40 -19.89
CA GLY A 45 -2.77 1.83 -18.50
C GLY A 45 -3.01 0.72 -17.49
N GLN A 46 -3.05 -0.55 -17.95
CA GLN A 46 -3.20 -1.71 -17.09
C GLN A 46 -1.87 -2.03 -16.40
N VAL A 47 -1.92 -2.33 -15.11
CA VAL A 47 -0.71 -2.75 -14.38
C VAL A 47 -0.36 -4.18 -14.77
N THR A 48 0.84 -4.36 -15.32
CA THR A 48 1.33 -5.66 -15.79
C THR A 48 2.45 -6.21 -14.93
N GLY A 49 3.03 -5.38 -14.08
CA GLY A 49 4.10 -5.81 -13.18
C GLY A 49 4.48 -4.71 -12.19
N VAL A 50 5.42 -5.06 -11.34
CA VAL A 50 6.08 -4.11 -10.43
C VAL A 50 7.57 -4.29 -10.56
N LEU A 51 8.31 -3.19 -10.43
CA LEU A 51 9.75 -3.19 -10.60
C LEU A 51 10.39 -2.47 -9.41
N SER A 52 11.34 -3.15 -8.78
CA SER A 52 12.04 -2.64 -7.60
C SER A 52 13.53 -2.43 -7.86
N GLU A 53 14.20 -1.75 -6.94
CA GLU A 53 15.66 -1.65 -6.95
C GLU A 53 16.31 -3.04 -6.99
N TYR A 54 15.75 -3.99 -6.25
CA TYR A 54 16.25 -5.36 -6.22
C TYR A 54 16.23 -5.98 -7.62
N ASP A 55 15.15 -5.77 -8.37
CA ASP A 55 15.04 -6.29 -9.74
C ASP A 55 16.12 -5.70 -10.65
N ILE A 56 16.41 -4.42 -10.52
CA ILE A 56 17.45 -3.74 -11.30
C ILE A 56 18.82 -4.34 -11.00
N ILE A 57 19.10 -4.61 -9.73
CA ILE A 57 20.40 -5.13 -9.28
C ILE A 57 20.56 -6.62 -9.66
N SER A 58 19.51 -7.41 -9.51
CA SER A 58 19.60 -8.87 -9.60
C SER A 58 19.23 -9.46 -10.95
N ARG A 59 18.53 -8.74 -11.81
CA ARG A 59 18.06 -9.26 -13.09
C ARG A 59 18.69 -8.53 -14.26
N HIS A 60 18.72 -9.20 -15.41
CA HIS A 60 19.28 -8.64 -16.63
C HIS A 60 18.22 -8.52 -17.71
N GLY A 61 18.18 -7.36 -18.36
CA GLY A 61 17.24 -7.07 -19.42
C GLY A 61 17.40 -5.63 -19.89
N ALA A 62 16.80 -5.28 -21.02
CA ALA A 62 16.92 -3.96 -21.62
C ALA A 62 15.81 -3.02 -21.16
N THR A 63 14.61 -3.56 -20.93
CA THR A 63 13.43 -2.75 -20.61
C THR A 63 12.79 -3.18 -19.30
N ALA A 64 11.89 -2.34 -18.80
CA ALA A 64 11.12 -2.62 -17.58
C ALA A 64 10.43 -3.99 -17.66
N ALA A 65 9.80 -4.31 -18.79
CA ALA A 65 9.11 -5.59 -18.98
C ALA A 65 10.04 -6.79 -18.82
N ASP A 66 11.31 -6.65 -19.16
CA ASP A 66 12.28 -7.76 -19.10
C ASP A 66 12.63 -8.15 -17.67
N ILE A 67 12.58 -7.20 -16.73
CA ILE A 67 13.07 -7.44 -15.36
C ILE A 67 12.00 -7.29 -14.29
N MET A 68 10.79 -6.83 -14.62
CA MET A 68 9.72 -6.66 -13.65
C MET A 68 9.23 -7.98 -13.07
N SER A 69 8.68 -7.93 -11.87
CA SER A 69 7.91 -9.04 -11.33
C SER A 69 6.49 -8.97 -11.89
N ARG A 70 6.00 -10.09 -12.42
CA ARG A 70 4.64 -10.17 -12.97
C ARG A 70 3.61 -10.56 -11.91
N GLN A 71 4.04 -10.98 -10.74
CA GLN A 71 3.16 -11.23 -9.60
C GLN A 71 2.88 -9.91 -8.91
N VAL A 72 1.74 -9.31 -9.25
CA VAL A 72 1.33 -8.04 -8.68
C VAL A 72 0.37 -8.30 -7.52
N ILE A 73 0.76 -7.89 -6.32
CA ILE A 73 -0.12 -7.88 -5.16
C ILE A 73 -0.78 -6.51 -5.14
N SER A 74 -2.07 -6.48 -5.34
CA SER A 74 -2.84 -5.25 -5.46
C SER A 74 -4.11 -5.29 -4.62
N ALA A 75 -4.77 -4.15 -4.50
CA ALA A 75 -6.05 -4.04 -3.83
C ALA A 75 -6.96 -3.12 -4.65
N THR A 76 -8.22 -3.02 -4.26
CA THR A 76 -9.18 -2.12 -4.91
C THR A 76 -9.45 -0.92 -3.99
N GLU A 77 -10.11 0.08 -4.52
CA GLU A 77 -10.42 1.30 -3.77
C GLU A 77 -11.22 1.05 -2.49
N GLU A 78 -12.06 0.01 -2.49
CA GLU A 78 -12.92 -0.32 -1.36
C GLU A 78 -12.28 -1.32 -0.37
N THR A 79 -11.08 -1.79 -0.64
CA THR A 79 -10.37 -2.69 0.25
C THR A 79 -10.11 -1.99 1.60
N ASP A 80 -10.36 -2.68 2.69
CA ASP A 80 -10.12 -2.13 4.03
C ASP A 80 -8.64 -1.86 4.28
N ALA A 81 -8.35 -0.72 4.89
CA ALA A 81 -6.97 -0.33 5.20
C ALA A 81 -6.25 -1.35 6.11
N GLY A 82 -6.98 -1.97 7.03
CA GLY A 82 -6.42 -3.03 7.88
C GLY A 82 -5.99 -4.25 7.08
N GLU A 83 -6.74 -4.59 6.04
CA GLU A 83 -6.41 -5.69 5.14
C GLU A 83 -5.14 -5.37 4.33
N VAL A 84 -4.99 -4.15 3.86
CA VAL A 84 -3.76 -3.73 3.15
C VAL A 84 -2.57 -3.74 4.10
N ALA A 85 -2.75 -3.34 5.36
CA ALA A 85 -1.68 -3.42 6.35
C ALA A 85 -1.22 -4.88 6.54
N GLN A 86 -2.14 -5.84 6.55
CA GLN A 86 -1.80 -7.25 6.62
C GLN A 86 -1.04 -7.72 5.38
N LEU A 87 -1.43 -7.28 4.19
CA LEU A 87 -0.72 -7.61 2.95
C LEU A 87 0.73 -7.14 3.01
N LEU A 88 0.96 -5.90 3.44
CA LEU A 88 2.32 -5.36 3.56
C LEU A 88 3.16 -6.16 4.55
N THR A 89 2.57 -6.57 5.66
CA THR A 89 3.27 -7.35 6.69
C THR A 89 3.54 -8.78 6.24
N ASN A 90 2.49 -9.47 5.76
CA ASN A 90 2.58 -10.90 5.45
C ASN A 90 3.39 -11.19 4.19
N ARG A 91 3.37 -10.27 3.23
CA ARG A 91 4.09 -10.42 1.96
C ARG A 91 5.44 -9.70 1.95
N ARG A 92 5.77 -8.99 3.03
CA ARG A 92 7.02 -8.21 3.17
C ARG A 92 7.25 -7.26 2.00
N ILE A 93 6.18 -6.60 1.56
CA ILE A 93 6.22 -5.61 0.49
C ILE A 93 6.14 -4.21 1.07
N ARG A 94 6.56 -3.21 0.32
CA ARG A 94 6.63 -1.83 0.80
C ARG A 94 5.45 -0.98 0.36
N ARG A 95 4.74 -1.41 -0.67
CA ARG A 95 3.59 -0.69 -1.21
C ARG A 95 2.65 -1.63 -1.93
N VAL A 96 1.39 -1.22 -2.01
CA VAL A 96 0.35 -1.97 -2.69
C VAL A 96 -0.30 -1.04 -3.72
N PRO A 97 -0.23 -1.37 -5.01
CA PRO A 97 -0.98 -0.64 -6.04
C PRO A 97 -2.48 -0.82 -5.82
N ILE A 98 -3.22 0.26 -6.00
CA ILE A 98 -4.67 0.24 -5.92
C ILE A 98 -5.22 0.35 -7.35
N LEU A 99 -6.06 -0.61 -7.72
CA LEU A 99 -6.53 -0.76 -9.09
C LEU A 99 -8.05 -0.58 -9.16
N ALA A 100 -8.50 0.03 -10.25
CA ALA A 100 -9.91 0.08 -10.63
C ALA A 100 -10.00 -0.46 -12.06
N GLY A 101 -10.63 -1.63 -12.23
CA GLY A 101 -10.69 -2.29 -13.53
C GLY A 101 -9.31 -2.62 -14.11
N GLY A 102 -8.35 -2.96 -13.27
CA GLY A 102 -6.97 -3.25 -13.67
C GLY A 102 -6.10 -2.01 -13.87
N ARG A 103 -6.67 -0.81 -13.84
CA ARG A 103 -5.95 0.45 -14.00
C ARG A 103 -5.46 0.98 -12.67
N LEU A 104 -4.28 1.55 -12.66
CA LEU A 104 -3.68 2.14 -11.48
C LEU A 104 -4.39 3.45 -11.11
N VAL A 105 -5.00 3.48 -9.93
CA VAL A 105 -5.70 4.69 -9.43
C VAL A 105 -5.04 5.26 -8.18
N GLY A 106 -4.19 4.50 -7.52
CA GLY A 106 -3.50 4.96 -6.32
C GLY A 106 -2.46 3.97 -5.87
N ILE A 107 -1.77 4.32 -4.80
CA ILE A 107 -0.80 3.45 -4.15
C ILE A 107 -0.88 3.66 -2.64
N VAL A 108 -0.76 2.58 -1.88
CA VAL A 108 -0.66 2.63 -0.43
C VAL A 108 0.73 2.16 -0.03
N SER A 109 1.44 3.00 0.67
CA SER A 109 2.78 2.69 1.19
C SER A 109 2.74 2.60 2.71
N ARG A 110 3.86 2.16 3.29
CA ARG A 110 4.01 2.14 4.75
C ARG A 110 3.81 3.52 5.36
N SER A 111 4.24 4.59 4.68
CA SER A 111 4.06 5.95 5.20
C SER A 111 2.59 6.37 5.25
N ASP A 112 1.76 5.93 4.29
CA ASP A 112 0.32 6.17 4.33
C ASP A 112 -0.31 5.48 5.53
N LEU A 113 0.11 4.25 5.81
CA LEU A 113 -0.37 3.49 6.97
C LEU A 113 0.12 4.09 8.29
N MET A 114 1.34 4.62 8.32
CA MET A 114 1.83 5.29 9.53
C MET A 114 1.01 6.53 9.85
N ARG A 115 0.64 7.32 8.84
CA ARG A 115 -0.25 8.47 9.05
C ARG A 115 -1.61 8.02 9.59
N LEU A 116 -2.16 6.95 9.03
CA LEU A 116 -3.43 6.40 9.52
C LEU A 116 -3.31 5.94 10.97
N PHE A 117 -2.22 5.24 11.30
CA PHE A 117 -1.94 4.78 12.66
C PHE A 117 -1.91 5.93 13.66
N MET A 118 -1.27 7.04 13.29
CA MET A 118 -1.15 8.21 14.17
C MET A 118 -2.46 8.99 14.35
N THR A 119 -3.38 8.85 13.42
CA THR A 119 -4.61 9.65 13.38
C THR A 119 -5.86 8.86 13.74
N THR A 120 -5.73 7.59 14.09
CA THR A 120 -6.87 6.75 14.49
C THR A 120 -6.58 6.03 15.79
N ARG A 121 -7.64 5.73 16.53
CA ARG A 121 -7.53 4.94 17.75
C ARG A 121 -8.81 4.17 17.99
N TRP A 122 -8.66 3.01 18.60
CA TRP A 122 -9.77 2.19 19.06
C TRP A 122 -10.09 2.57 20.49
N VAL A 123 -11.30 3.01 20.76
CA VAL A 123 -11.74 3.45 22.08
C VAL A 123 -12.73 2.45 22.64
N CYS A 124 -12.49 1.97 23.85
CA CYS A 124 -13.42 1.10 24.56
C CYS A 124 -14.67 1.90 24.93
N GLU A 125 -15.83 1.44 24.47
CA GLU A 125 -17.10 2.10 24.75
C GLU A 125 -17.50 2.00 26.23
N ASN A 126 -16.94 1.03 26.96
CA ASN A 126 -17.26 0.85 28.37
C ASN A 126 -16.44 1.73 29.30
N CYS A 127 -15.12 1.78 29.16
CA CYS A 127 -14.27 2.49 30.12
C CYS A 127 -13.47 3.65 29.53
N GLY A 128 -13.48 3.83 28.21
CA GLY A 128 -12.76 4.93 27.57
C GLY A 128 -11.27 4.66 27.33
N TYR A 129 -10.77 3.51 27.73
CA TYR A 129 -9.40 3.10 27.37
C TYR A 129 -9.26 3.08 25.86
N PHE A 130 -8.09 3.47 25.34
CA PHE A 130 -7.86 3.40 23.91
C PHE A 130 -6.49 2.82 23.57
N GLU A 131 -6.41 2.27 22.37
CA GLU A 131 -5.16 1.83 21.78
C GLU A 131 -5.18 2.05 20.27
N ARG A 132 -3.99 2.09 19.67
CA ARG A 132 -3.83 2.28 18.23
C ARG A 132 -3.52 0.95 17.58
N GLY A 133 -3.96 0.79 16.33
CA GLY A 133 -3.69 -0.42 15.56
C GLY A 133 -4.60 -0.52 14.35
N PHE A 134 -4.28 -1.45 13.47
CA PHE A 134 -5.02 -1.69 12.23
C PHE A 134 -6.14 -2.71 12.39
N GLU A 135 -6.24 -3.33 13.55
CA GLU A 135 -7.28 -4.30 13.85
C GLU A 135 -8.01 -3.90 15.12
N ARG A 136 -9.31 -4.17 15.12
CA ARG A 136 -10.13 -3.97 16.30
C ARG A 136 -9.67 -4.91 17.42
N PRO A 137 -9.39 -4.41 18.63
CA PRO A 137 -9.02 -5.29 19.74
C PRO A 137 -10.16 -6.26 20.09
N ALA A 138 -9.80 -7.48 20.47
CA ALA A 138 -10.78 -8.49 20.89
C ALA A 138 -11.38 -8.15 22.25
N HIS A 139 -10.54 -7.67 23.17
CA HIS A 139 -10.92 -7.31 24.53
C HIS A 139 -10.16 -6.09 25.02
N CYS A 140 -10.79 -5.30 25.85
CA CYS A 140 -10.14 -4.13 26.46
C CYS A 140 -9.12 -4.59 27.51
N ALA A 141 -7.89 -4.08 27.38
CA ALA A 141 -6.82 -4.38 28.34
C ALA A 141 -7.11 -3.82 29.73
N SER A 142 -7.96 -2.80 29.84
CA SER A 142 -8.29 -2.16 31.12
C SER A 142 -9.50 -2.81 31.82
N CYS A 143 -10.61 -3.03 31.11
CA CYS A 143 -11.85 -3.51 31.73
C CYS A 143 -12.36 -4.86 31.21
N GLY A 144 -11.72 -5.43 30.18
CA GLY A 144 -12.11 -6.71 29.59
C GLY A 144 -13.31 -6.67 28.65
N ALA A 145 -13.93 -5.51 28.44
CA ALA A 145 -15.07 -5.38 27.52
C ALA A 145 -14.63 -5.63 26.07
N ASP A 146 -15.59 -5.96 25.21
CA ASP A 146 -15.35 -6.30 23.80
C ASP A 146 -15.92 -5.27 22.83
N ARG A 147 -16.33 -4.11 23.33
CA ARG A 147 -16.93 -3.04 22.51
C ARG A 147 -15.93 -1.93 22.27
N PHE A 148 -15.58 -1.73 21.01
CA PHE A 148 -14.68 -0.66 20.59
C PHE A 148 -15.28 0.12 19.44
N VAL A 149 -15.00 1.41 19.43
CA VAL A 149 -15.31 2.31 18.31
C VAL A 149 -14.01 2.91 17.79
N LEU A 150 -13.90 3.00 16.48
CA LEU A 150 -12.76 3.66 15.84
C LEU A 150 -12.99 5.15 15.79
N GLN A 151 -12.08 5.92 16.38
CA GLN A 151 -12.10 7.38 16.32
C GLN A 151 -10.96 7.86 15.45
N ARG A 152 -11.23 8.91 14.69
CA ARG A 152 -10.21 9.61 13.91
C ARG A 152 -9.91 10.92 14.62
N ASP A 153 -8.63 11.20 14.77
CA ASP A 153 -8.19 12.48 15.28
C ASP A 153 -8.43 13.56 14.21
N ALA A 154 -8.84 14.70 14.60
CA ALA A 154 -9.12 15.81 13.70
C ALA A 154 -7.84 16.36 13.06
#